data_bcc16952e46c94c1882050eae7d2f41f
#
_entry.id   bcc16952e46c94c1882050eae7d2f41f
#
_cell.length_a   1.000
_cell.length_b   1.000
_cell.length_c   1.000
_cell.angle_alpha   90.00
_cell.angle_beta   90.00
_cell.angle_gamma   90.00
#
_symmetry.space_group_name_H-M   'P 1'
#
loop_
_entity.id
_entity.type
_entity.pdbx_description
1 polymer ?
#
loop_
_entity_poly.entity_id
_entity_poly.type
_entity_poly.pdbx_seq_one_letter_code
_entity_poly.pdbx_strand_id
1 'polypeptide(L)'
;MKEFAKKFYKSKAWQRARQSYAASVGWLCEECLRKGMVTPGEIVHHKIFLTPENIGNPAVTLAFENLELLCRDCHAAKHESEAKRENRRFSVDSNGKIIQYK
;
A
#
# COMPACT_ATOMS: atom_id res chain seq x y z
N MET A 1 -10.53 -3.20 4.38
CA MET A 1 -9.92 -4.32 3.61
C MET A 1 -10.94 -4.90 2.66
N LYS A 2 -10.55 -5.07 1.41
CA LYS A 2 -11.47 -5.61 0.42
C LYS A 2 -11.64 -7.12 0.59
N GLU A 3 -12.81 -7.61 0.23
CA GLU A 3 -13.17 -9.01 0.47
C GLU A 3 -12.20 -10.00 -0.17
N PHE A 4 -11.80 -9.76 -1.43
CA PHE A 4 -10.91 -10.69 -2.11
C PHE A 4 -9.53 -10.78 -1.48
N ALA A 5 -9.12 -9.75 -0.73
CA ALA A 5 -7.79 -9.70 -0.12
C ALA A 5 -7.73 -10.27 1.29
N LYS A 6 -8.88 -10.45 1.93
CA LYS A 6 -8.90 -10.92 3.32
C LYS A 6 -8.16 -12.23 3.53
N LYS A 7 -8.43 -13.21 2.68
CA LYS A 7 -7.78 -14.51 2.79
C LYS A 7 -6.28 -14.40 2.61
N PHE A 8 -5.85 -13.57 1.66
CA PHE A 8 -4.42 -13.37 1.43
C PHE A 8 -3.74 -12.79 2.68
N TYR A 9 -4.33 -11.76 3.29
CA TYR A 9 -3.71 -11.11 4.45
C TYR A 9 -3.65 -12.02 5.67
N LYS A 10 -4.48 -13.07 5.72
CA LYS A 10 -4.45 -14.05 6.80
C LYS A 10 -3.52 -15.22 6.51
N SER A 11 -2.98 -15.32 5.30
CA SER A 11 -2.15 -16.45 4.92
C SER A 11 -0.80 -16.43 5.62
N LYS A 12 -0.25 -17.62 5.83
CA LYS A 12 1.09 -17.75 6.42
C LYS A 12 2.16 -17.17 5.50
N ALA A 13 1.96 -17.32 4.19
CA ALA A 13 2.91 -16.78 3.21
C ALA A 13 3.04 -15.27 3.37
N TRP A 14 1.92 -14.58 3.51
CA TRP A 14 1.95 -13.13 3.72
C TRP A 14 2.58 -12.77 5.06
N GLN A 15 2.21 -13.48 6.14
CA GLN A 15 2.78 -13.21 7.45
C GLN A 15 4.30 -13.31 7.45
N ARG A 16 4.82 -14.35 6.81
CA ARG A 16 6.27 -14.55 6.71
C ARG A 16 6.93 -13.47 5.86
N ALA A 17 6.35 -13.18 4.71
CA ALA A 17 6.91 -12.15 3.82
C ALA A 17 6.93 -10.80 4.50
N ARG A 18 5.85 -10.46 5.19
CA ARG A 18 5.73 -9.20 5.89
C ARG A 18 6.81 -9.04 6.97
N GLN A 19 6.99 -10.07 7.79
CA GLN A 19 8.00 -10.03 8.84
C GLN A 19 9.41 -10.00 8.28
N SER A 20 9.68 -10.81 7.26
CA SER A 20 10.99 -10.84 6.65
C SER A 20 11.34 -9.50 6.01
N TYR A 21 10.38 -8.88 5.34
CA TYR A 21 10.61 -7.58 4.73
C TYR A 21 10.88 -6.51 5.78
N ALA A 22 10.05 -6.45 6.83
CA ALA A 22 10.21 -5.46 7.88
C ALA A 22 11.58 -5.59 8.54
N ALA A 23 12.02 -6.82 8.81
CA ALA A 23 13.33 -7.06 9.39
C ALA A 23 14.46 -6.59 8.46
N SER A 24 14.28 -6.77 7.15
CA SER A 24 15.30 -6.39 6.17
C SER A 24 15.53 -4.88 6.11
N VAL A 25 14.54 -4.08 6.51
CA VAL A 25 14.67 -2.62 6.56
C VAL A 25 14.79 -2.10 7.99
N GLY A 26 15.12 -2.98 8.94
CA GLY A 26 15.39 -2.59 10.33
C GLY A 26 14.18 -2.15 11.11
N TRP A 27 12.98 -2.51 10.68
CA TRP A 27 11.72 -2.15 11.35
C TRP A 27 11.47 -0.65 11.41
N LEU A 28 12.07 0.12 10.50
CA LEU A 28 11.91 1.57 10.46
C LEU A 28 11.01 1.98 9.29
N CYS A 29 10.23 3.03 9.52
CA CYS A 29 9.41 3.62 8.46
C CYS A 29 10.33 4.14 7.36
N GLU A 30 10.21 3.61 6.15
CA GLU A 30 11.08 3.98 5.05
C GLU A 30 10.88 5.41 4.59
N GLU A 31 9.64 5.89 4.63
CA GLU A 31 9.34 7.27 4.22
C GLU A 31 9.94 8.27 5.21
N CYS A 32 9.79 8.02 6.52
CA CYS A 32 10.39 8.89 7.53
C CYS A 32 11.91 8.90 7.40
N LEU A 33 12.49 7.74 7.12
CA LEU A 33 13.94 7.64 6.97
C LEU A 33 14.43 8.48 5.80
N ARG A 34 13.68 8.51 4.69
CA ARG A 34 14.01 9.36 3.54
C ARG A 34 14.00 10.84 3.92
N LYS A 35 13.19 11.21 4.90
CA LYS A 35 13.10 12.59 5.39
C LYS A 35 14.09 12.90 6.50
N GLY A 36 14.95 11.95 6.84
CA GLY A 36 15.93 12.12 7.88
C GLY A 36 15.43 11.86 9.30
N MET A 37 14.31 11.14 9.42
CA MET A 37 13.73 10.82 10.73
C MET A 37 13.77 9.32 11.00
N VAL A 38 14.00 8.95 12.25
CA VAL A 38 14.00 7.55 12.68
C VAL A 38 12.69 7.28 13.39
N THR A 39 11.76 6.60 12.70
CA THR A 39 10.44 6.30 13.20
C THR A 39 10.16 4.81 13.02
N PRO A 40 9.67 4.10 14.05
CA PRO A 40 9.33 2.69 13.89
C PRO A 40 8.24 2.51 12.84
N GLY A 41 8.41 1.50 11.97
CA GLY A 41 7.39 1.16 10.99
C GLY A 41 6.41 0.18 11.59
N GLU A 42 5.16 0.27 11.16
CA GLU A 42 4.08 -0.57 11.69
C GLU A 42 3.34 -1.34 10.62
N ILE A 43 3.32 -0.85 9.38
CA ILE A 43 2.49 -1.39 8.32
C ILE A 43 3.34 -1.65 7.09
N VAL A 44 3.26 -2.89 6.57
CA VAL A 44 3.91 -3.21 5.29
C VAL A 44 2.88 -2.97 4.19
N HIS A 45 3.19 -2.01 3.35
CA HIS A 45 2.31 -1.49 2.30
C HIS A 45 2.73 -2.04 0.94
N HIS A 46 1.75 -2.38 0.10
CA HIS A 46 2.02 -2.79 -1.28
C HIS A 46 2.04 -1.55 -2.17
N LYS A 47 3.14 -1.34 -2.87
CA LYS A 47 3.25 -0.18 -3.78
C LYS A 47 2.31 -0.32 -4.96
N ILE A 48 2.20 -1.53 -5.51
CA ILE A 48 1.20 -1.85 -6.52
C ILE A 48 0.01 -2.45 -5.78
N PHE A 49 -1.16 -1.86 -5.95
CA PHE A 49 -2.36 -2.30 -5.25
C PHE A 49 -2.70 -3.75 -5.57
N LEU A 50 -3.21 -4.45 -4.57
CA LEU A 50 -3.75 -5.79 -4.77
C LEU A 50 -5.10 -5.68 -5.46
N THR A 51 -5.28 -6.48 -6.50
CA THR A 51 -6.52 -6.54 -7.28
C THR A 51 -6.91 -8.00 -7.42
N PRO A 52 -8.17 -8.28 -7.80
CA PRO A 52 -8.55 -9.67 -8.07
C PRO A 52 -7.68 -10.32 -9.15
N GLU A 53 -7.14 -9.52 -10.07
CA GLU A 53 -6.29 -10.04 -11.14
C GLU A 53 -4.90 -10.41 -10.68
N ASN A 54 -4.33 -9.68 -9.70
CA ASN A 54 -2.95 -9.93 -9.28
C ASN A 54 -2.82 -10.61 -7.92
N ILE A 55 -3.95 -10.85 -7.22
CA ILE A 55 -3.90 -11.37 -5.86
C ILE A 55 -3.25 -12.77 -5.80
N GLY A 56 -3.30 -13.52 -6.88
CA GLY A 56 -2.67 -14.83 -6.95
C GLY A 56 -1.25 -14.83 -7.49
N ASN A 57 -0.69 -13.67 -7.76
CA ASN A 57 0.64 -13.55 -8.36
C ASN A 57 1.69 -13.19 -7.30
N PRO A 58 2.52 -14.15 -6.84
CA PRO A 58 3.53 -13.86 -5.82
C PRO A 58 4.55 -12.80 -6.22
N ALA A 59 4.78 -12.62 -7.51
CA ALA A 59 5.68 -11.58 -7.99
C ALA A 59 5.15 -10.18 -7.69
N VAL A 60 3.86 -10.06 -7.40
CA VAL A 60 3.26 -8.80 -6.97
C VAL A 60 3.00 -8.80 -5.47
N THR A 61 2.41 -9.87 -4.95
CA THR A 61 1.92 -9.90 -3.58
C THR A 61 3.00 -10.13 -2.53
N LEU A 62 4.09 -10.81 -2.90
CA LEU A 62 5.12 -11.21 -1.95
C LEU A 62 6.52 -10.69 -2.30
N ALA A 63 6.67 -10.00 -3.41
CA ALA A 63 7.97 -9.49 -3.86
C ALA A 63 8.39 -8.28 -3.02
N PHE A 64 9.61 -8.33 -2.47
CA PHE A 64 10.13 -7.26 -1.62
C PHE A 64 10.16 -5.90 -2.34
N GLU A 65 10.43 -5.89 -3.64
CA GLU A 65 10.48 -4.65 -4.41
C GLU A 65 9.12 -3.96 -4.50
N ASN A 66 8.04 -4.68 -4.20
CA ASN A 66 6.70 -4.10 -4.19
C ASN A 66 6.21 -3.78 -2.77
N LEU A 67 7.06 -3.95 -1.77
CA LEU A 67 6.69 -3.71 -0.38
C LEU A 67 7.38 -2.47 0.17
N GLU A 68 6.74 -1.85 1.14
CA GLU A 68 7.30 -0.69 1.82
C GLU A 68 6.80 -0.67 3.26
N LEU A 69 7.72 -0.52 4.22
CA LEU A 69 7.35 -0.44 5.63
C LEU A 69 7.10 1.02 6.00
N LEU A 70 5.94 1.31 6.55
CA LEU A 70 5.52 2.67 6.87
C LEU A 70 4.99 2.77 8.29
N CYS A 71 5.14 3.93 8.90
CA CYS A 71 4.42 4.24 10.12
C CYS A 71 2.97 4.55 9.75
N ARG A 72 2.11 4.62 10.77
CA ARG A 72 0.68 4.81 10.55
C ARG A 72 0.39 6.09 9.77
N ASP A 73 1.06 7.18 10.12
CA ASP A 73 0.81 8.46 9.46
C ASP A 73 1.22 8.47 7.99
N CYS A 74 2.38 7.90 7.69
CA CYS A 74 2.84 7.83 6.30
C CYS A 74 1.96 6.93 5.46
N HIS A 75 1.48 5.82 6.05
CA HIS A 75 0.58 4.92 5.37
C HIS A 75 -0.74 5.62 5.01
N ALA A 76 -1.29 6.38 5.97
CA ALA A 76 -2.50 7.14 5.73
C ALA A 76 -2.32 8.18 4.64
N ALA A 77 -1.16 8.87 4.63
CA ALA A 77 -0.87 9.86 3.60
C ALA A 77 -0.79 9.25 2.21
N LYS A 78 -0.24 8.05 2.09
CA LYS A 78 -0.16 7.35 0.81
C LYS A 78 -1.55 7.00 0.28
N HIS A 79 -2.42 6.48 1.14
CA HIS A 79 -3.78 6.16 0.74
C HIS A 79 -4.55 7.39 0.29
N GLU A 80 -4.35 8.50 0.95
CA GLU A 80 -5.01 9.76 0.59
C GLU A 80 -4.58 10.23 -0.79
N SER A 81 -3.28 10.18 -1.09
CA SER A 81 -2.76 10.55 -2.41
C SER A 81 -3.32 9.68 -3.51
N GLU A 82 -3.42 8.38 -3.25
CA GLU A 82 -3.93 7.43 -4.23
C GLU A 82 -5.40 7.64 -4.51
N ALA A 83 -6.18 7.92 -3.48
CA ALA A 83 -7.61 8.22 -3.63
C ALA A 83 -7.81 9.48 -4.47
N LYS A 84 -7.01 10.50 -4.26
CA LYS A 84 -7.08 11.73 -5.05
C LYS A 84 -6.76 11.48 -6.52
N ARG A 85 -5.80 10.62 -6.81
CA ARG A 85 -5.45 10.28 -8.18
C ARG A 85 -6.59 9.57 -8.89
N GLU A 86 -7.23 8.63 -8.20
CA GLU A 86 -8.38 7.92 -8.76
C GLU A 86 -9.52 8.88 -9.09
N ASN A 87 -9.80 9.80 -8.21
CA ASN A 87 -10.84 10.79 -8.41
C ASN A 87 -10.58 11.64 -9.65
N ARG A 88 -9.34 12.00 -9.91
CA ARG A 88 -8.99 12.76 -11.10
C ARG A 88 -9.25 11.99 -12.38
N ARG A 89 -9.12 10.70 -12.37
CA ARG A 89 -9.37 9.89 -13.55
C ARG A 89 -10.84 9.91 -13.96
N PHE A 90 -11.72 10.06 -13.02
CA PHE A 90 -13.15 10.03 -13.25
C PHE A 90 -13.74 11.38 -13.53
N SER A 91 -13.06 12.37 -13.53
CA SER A 91 -13.64 13.67 -13.63
C SER A 91 -14.61 13.81 -14.79
N VAL A 92 -15.05 14.16 -14.93
CA VAL A 92 -15.65 14.66 -15.18
C VAL A 92 -16.46 15.13 -15.32
N ASP A 93 -16.80 15.55 -15.46
CA ASP A 93 -17.41 15.95 -15.45
C ASP A 93 -17.91 16.69 -15.36
N SER A 94 -18.21 17.33 -15.96
CA SER A 94 -18.38 18.04 -15.67
C SER A 94 -18.89 18.54 -15.09
N ASN A 95 -19.03 18.90 -15.07
CA ASN A 95 -19.16 19.31 -14.18
C ASN A 95 -18.99 19.34 -13.43
N GLY A 96 -18.71 19.25 -13.72
CA GLY A 96 -18.05 19.18 -12.92
C GLY A 96 -18.10 18.59 -12.25
N LYS A 97 -18.27 18.37 -12.44
CA LYS A 97 -18.18 17.87 -11.72
C LYS A 97 -17.89 16.96 -11.56
N ILE A 98 -17.76 16.74 -12.01
CA ILE A 98 -17.32 16.14 -11.87
C ILE A 98 -17.27 15.32 -11.90
N ILE A 99 -17.47 15.16 -12.31
CA ILE A 99 -17.31 14.59 -12.16
C ILE A 99 -16.73 13.78 -11.83
N GLN A 100 -16.48 13.57 -11.73
CA GLN A 100 -15.84 13.04 -11.21
C GLN A 100 -15.43 12.21 -10.64
N TYR A 101 -15.37 12.04 -10.96
CA TYR A 101 -14.86 11.38 -10.42
C TYR A 101 -14.95 10.68 -9.69
N LYS A 102 -15.35 10.56 -9.76
CA LYS A 102 -15.42 10.23 -9.02
C LYS A 102 -15.25 9.84 -8.59
#